data_b96377f8bd24c7d2b149a0eb26ef08e4
#
_entry.id   b96377f8bd24c7d2b149a0eb26ef08e4
#
_cell.length_a   1.000
_cell.length_b   1.000
_cell.length_c   1.000
_cell.angle_alpha   90.00
_cell.angle_beta   90.00
_cell.angle_gamma   90.00
#
_symmetry.space_group_name_H-M   'P 1'
#
loop_
_entity.id
_entity.type
_entity.pdbx_description
1 polymer ?
#
loop_
_entity_poly.entity_id
_entity_poly.type
_entity_poly.pdbx_seq_one_letter_code
_entity_poly.pdbx_strand_id
1 'polypeptide(L)'
;MTITDIRPTDEMQELRARVRAFMDEHVYPNEPVLNREDDAADALVERLRALVKEQRLWAPHLPPEAGGSNGSFLVYAHLNEEIGRSVWAQLIFGCQAPDAGNGEILWHFGTDEQKERWLRPLVAGELRSFFSMTEPEVPGSDPTTLRTRAVRD
;
A
#
# COMPACT_ATOMS: atom_id res chain seq x y z
N MET A 1 -13.43 16.37 -11.55
CA MET A 1 -12.08 16.78 -12.01
C MET A 1 -11.74 15.94 -13.23
N THR A 2 -11.65 16.52 -14.40
CA THR A 2 -11.29 15.78 -15.62
C THR A 2 -9.77 15.68 -15.63
N ILE A 3 -9.22 14.47 -15.56
CA ILE A 3 -7.78 14.27 -15.76
C ILE A 3 -7.51 14.48 -17.24
N THR A 4 -7.03 15.65 -17.59
CA THR A 4 -6.75 16.04 -18.99
C THR A 4 -5.31 15.77 -19.39
N ASP A 5 -4.40 15.59 -18.44
CA ASP A 5 -2.99 15.31 -18.69
C ASP A 5 -2.46 14.29 -17.66
N ILE A 6 -2.05 13.12 -18.14
CA ILE A 6 -1.48 12.02 -17.35
C ILE A 6 0.06 11.98 -17.43
N ARG A 7 0.68 12.94 -18.15
CA ARG A 7 2.14 12.99 -18.25
C ARG A 7 2.76 13.31 -16.89
N PRO A 8 3.87 12.66 -16.52
CA PRO A 8 4.52 12.95 -15.28
C PRO A 8 5.12 14.36 -15.29
N THR A 9 4.91 15.09 -14.20
CA THR A 9 5.63 16.35 -13.93
C THR A 9 7.09 16.08 -13.58
N ASP A 10 7.92 17.11 -13.56
CA ASP A 10 9.32 16.96 -13.15
C ASP A 10 9.45 16.43 -11.72
N GLU A 11 8.58 16.88 -10.80
CA GLU A 11 8.50 16.39 -9.44
C GLU A 11 8.14 14.89 -9.37
N MET A 12 7.18 14.44 -10.19
CA MET A 12 6.84 13.02 -10.29
C MET A 12 7.98 12.19 -10.85
N GLN A 13 8.72 12.72 -11.83
CA GLN A 13 9.89 12.06 -12.40
C GLN A 13 11.03 11.92 -11.37
N GLU A 14 11.26 12.96 -10.57
CA GLU A 14 12.24 12.93 -9.49
C GLU A 14 11.85 11.88 -8.42
N LEU A 15 10.60 11.88 -7.99
CA LEU A 15 10.10 10.91 -7.01
C LEU A 15 10.19 9.47 -7.55
N ARG A 16 9.83 9.27 -8.82
CA ARG A 16 9.98 7.98 -9.51
C ARG A 16 11.43 7.53 -9.59
N ALA A 17 12.36 8.45 -9.88
CA ALA A 17 13.79 8.14 -9.88
C ALA A 17 14.29 7.71 -8.50
N ARG A 18 13.80 8.32 -7.41
CA ARG A 18 14.13 7.91 -6.04
C ARG A 18 13.62 6.50 -5.73
N VAL A 19 12.37 6.19 -6.13
CA VAL A 19 11.83 4.83 -5.98
C VAL A 19 12.67 3.83 -6.76
N ARG A 20 13.01 4.13 -8.01
CA ARG A 20 13.88 3.27 -8.83
C ARG A 20 15.23 3.02 -8.17
N ALA A 21 15.90 4.07 -7.69
CA ALA A 21 17.17 3.94 -6.98
C ALA A 21 17.05 3.03 -5.75
N PHE A 22 15.98 3.16 -4.99
CA PHE A 22 15.70 2.29 -3.86
C PHE A 22 15.50 0.82 -4.29
N MET A 23 14.78 0.59 -5.38
CA MET A 23 14.58 -0.76 -5.94
C MET A 23 15.91 -1.39 -6.37
N ASP A 24 16.73 -0.64 -7.09
CA ASP A 24 18.03 -1.09 -7.60
C ASP A 24 19.02 -1.41 -6.47
N GLU A 25 19.05 -0.56 -5.44
CA GLU A 25 20.00 -0.69 -4.34
C GLU A 25 19.57 -1.69 -3.26
N HIS A 26 18.27 -1.74 -2.96
CA HIS A 26 17.79 -2.41 -1.75
C HIS A 26 16.83 -3.58 -2.01
N VAL A 27 16.04 -3.56 -3.08
CA VAL A 27 15.04 -4.62 -3.32
C VAL A 27 15.61 -5.72 -4.18
N TYR A 28 16.01 -5.43 -5.41
CA TYR A 28 16.45 -6.48 -6.35
C TYR A 28 17.63 -7.32 -5.85
N PRO A 29 18.69 -6.74 -5.24
CA PRO A 29 19.80 -7.55 -4.73
C PRO A 29 19.39 -8.48 -3.58
N ASN A 30 18.29 -8.18 -2.90
CA ASN A 30 17.82 -8.90 -1.74
C ASN A 30 16.67 -9.89 -2.04
N GLU A 31 16.15 -9.94 -3.27
CA GLU A 31 15.10 -10.90 -3.65
C GLU A 31 15.45 -12.36 -3.35
N PRO A 32 16.69 -12.82 -3.52
CA PRO A 32 17.04 -14.19 -3.14
C PRO A 32 16.84 -14.51 -1.65
N VAL A 33 16.97 -13.52 -0.78
CA VAL A 33 16.70 -13.67 0.67
C VAL A 33 15.20 -13.57 0.94
N LEU A 34 14.52 -12.59 0.34
CA LEU A 34 13.08 -12.38 0.47
C LEU A 34 12.28 -13.61 0.04
N ASN A 35 12.70 -14.26 -1.04
CA ASN A 35 12.08 -15.49 -1.57
C ASN A 35 12.23 -16.73 -0.68
N ARG A 36 12.98 -16.65 0.41
CA ARG A 36 13.12 -17.76 1.34
C ARG A 36 11.92 -17.89 2.28
N GLU A 37 11.17 -16.79 2.48
CA GLU A 37 9.98 -16.75 3.34
C GLU A 37 10.24 -17.31 4.75
N ASP A 38 11.41 -17.00 5.31
CA ASP A 38 11.87 -17.42 6.65
C ASP A 38 12.10 -16.18 7.56
N ASP A 39 12.48 -16.41 8.80
CA ASP A 39 12.76 -15.35 9.79
C ASP A 39 13.77 -14.31 9.28
N ALA A 40 14.71 -14.71 8.42
CA ALA A 40 15.67 -13.79 7.85
C ALA A 40 15.03 -12.90 6.77
N ALA A 41 14.06 -13.42 6.00
CA ALA A 41 13.27 -12.65 5.06
C ALA A 41 12.38 -11.65 5.80
N ASP A 42 11.73 -12.07 6.89
CA ASP A 42 10.89 -11.19 7.72
C ASP A 42 11.70 -10.03 8.32
N ALA A 43 12.86 -10.34 8.91
CA ALA A 43 13.77 -9.33 9.45
C ALA A 43 14.26 -8.35 8.36
N LEU A 44 14.48 -8.84 7.15
CA LEU A 44 14.89 -8.02 6.02
C LEU A 44 13.73 -7.09 5.57
N VAL A 45 12.50 -7.60 5.49
CA VAL A 45 11.32 -6.79 5.16
C VAL A 45 11.19 -5.62 6.15
N GLU A 46 11.29 -5.87 7.45
CA GLU A 46 11.18 -4.82 8.46
C GLU A 46 12.30 -3.77 8.34
N ARG A 47 13.52 -4.20 8.05
CA ARG A 47 14.64 -3.29 7.79
C ARG A 47 14.39 -2.42 6.54
N LEU A 48 13.92 -3.01 5.46
CA LEU A 48 13.64 -2.28 4.22
C LEU A 48 12.47 -1.31 4.39
N ARG A 49 11.44 -1.67 5.14
CA ARG A 49 10.33 -0.77 5.53
C ARG A 49 10.83 0.45 6.31
N ALA A 50 11.74 0.24 7.25
CA ALA A 50 12.34 1.35 8.00
C ALA A 50 13.06 2.33 7.07
N LEU A 51 13.85 1.83 6.11
CA LEU A 51 14.53 2.67 5.11
C LEU A 51 13.54 3.42 4.19
N VAL A 52 12.45 2.77 3.75
CA VAL A 52 11.39 3.41 2.96
C VAL A 52 10.74 4.56 3.74
N LYS A 53 10.46 4.35 5.04
CA LYS A 53 9.92 5.39 5.93
C LYS A 53 10.90 6.55 6.12
N GLU A 54 12.17 6.26 6.36
CA GLU A 54 13.23 7.27 6.49
C GLU A 54 13.35 8.13 5.22
N GLN A 55 13.24 7.51 4.05
CA GLN A 55 13.26 8.20 2.77
C GLN A 55 11.93 8.87 2.39
N ARG A 56 10.90 8.81 3.25
CA ARG A 56 9.57 9.38 3.00
C ARG A 56 8.92 8.84 1.71
N LEU A 57 9.03 7.56 1.47
CA LEU A 57 8.43 6.85 0.33
C LEU A 57 7.32 5.88 0.77
N TRP A 58 7.03 5.82 2.08
CA TRP A 58 6.08 4.88 2.68
C TRP A 58 4.63 5.22 2.34
N ALA A 59 3.82 4.18 2.07
CA ALA A 59 2.39 4.26 1.80
C ALA A 59 2.03 5.41 0.84
N PRO A 60 2.57 5.44 -0.40
CA PRO A 60 2.47 6.58 -1.31
C PRO A 60 1.03 6.85 -1.79
N HIS A 61 0.09 5.92 -1.60
CA HIS A 61 -1.33 6.07 -1.88
C HIS A 61 -2.07 6.94 -0.86
N LEU A 62 -1.52 7.12 0.33
CA LEU A 62 -2.11 7.90 1.41
C LEU A 62 -1.39 9.25 1.61
N PRO A 63 -2.14 10.32 2.01
CA PRO A 63 -1.52 11.61 2.30
C PRO A 63 -0.75 11.57 3.63
N PRO A 64 0.14 12.56 3.88
CA PRO A 64 0.92 12.65 5.12
C PRO A 64 0.06 12.66 6.39
N GLU A 65 -1.12 13.27 6.37
CA GLU A 65 -2.07 13.35 7.48
C GLU A 65 -2.60 11.95 7.88
N ALA A 66 -2.64 11.03 6.90
CA ALA A 66 -3.01 9.63 7.15
C ALA A 66 -1.79 8.76 7.49
N GLY A 67 -0.58 9.30 7.52
CA GLY A 67 0.66 8.58 7.76
C GLY A 67 1.34 8.06 6.48
N GLY A 68 0.84 8.43 5.30
CA GLY A 68 1.45 8.14 4.01
C GLY A 68 2.47 9.18 3.55
N SER A 69 2.87 9.12 2.30
CA SER A 69 3.89 10.03 1.77
C SER A 69 3.40 10.99 0.68
N ASN A 70 2.25 10.75 0.05
CA ASN A 70 1.77 11.61 -1.04
C ASN A 70 0.24 11.75 -1.14
N GLY A 71 -0.50 10.65 -1.32
CA GLY A 71 -1.97 10.64 -1.45
C GLY A 71 -2.52 11.06 -2.82
N SER A 72 -1.69 11.45 -3.76
CA SER A 72 -2.14 11.67 -5.14
C SER A 72 -2.20 10.34 -5.89
N PHE A 73 -3.39 10.00 -6.39
CA PHE A 73 -3.58 8.78 -7.17
C PHE A 73 -2.69 8.75 -8.44
N LEU A 74 -2.56 9.90 -9.12
CA LEU A 74 -1.71 9.98 -10.32
C LEU A 74 -0.24 9.77 -10.00
N VAL A 75 0.27 10.39 -8.92
CA VAL A 75 1.64 10.16 -8.45
C VAL A 75 1.83 8.69 -8.10
N TYR A 76 0.92 8.12 -7.32
CA TYR A 76 0.99 6.72 -6.94
C TYR A 76 0.98 5.77 -8.14
N ALA A 77 0.16 6.04 -9.16
CA ALA A 77 0.14 5.26 -10.40
C ALA A 77 1.51 5.26 -11.10
N HIS A 78 2.18 6.42 -11.18
CA HIS A 78 3.53 6.51 -11.74
C HIS A 78 4.60 5.79 -10.90
N LEU A 79 4.48 5.83 -9.57
CA LEU A 79 5.39 5.09 -8.68
C LEU A 79 5.19 3.59 -8.80
N ASN A 80 3.95 3.13 -9.00
CA ASN A 80 3.64 1.71 -9.15
C ASN A 80 4.25 1.07 -10.40
N GLU A 81 4.61 1.84 -11.42
CA GLU A 81 5.38 1.31 -12.55
C GLU A 81 6.78 0.81 -12.13
N GLU A 82 7.37 1.38 -11.10
CA GLU A 82 8.65 0.94 -10.54
C GLU A 82 8.44 -0.11 -9.42
N ILE A 83 7.53 0.15 -8.49
CA ILE A 83 7.21 -0.74 -7.36
C ILE A 83 6.71 -2.10 -7.86
N GLY A 84 5.85 -2.12 -8.88
CA GLY A 84 5.27 -3.36 -9.44
C GLY A 84 6.26 -4.28 -10.16
N ARG A 85 7.54 -3.92 -10.26
CA ARG A 85 8.58 -4.78 -10.87
C ARG A 85 9.09 -5.88 -9.94
N SER A 86 8.77 -5.81 -8.64
CA SER A 86 9.07 -6.85 -7.66
C SER A 86 7.82 -7.22 -6.90
N VAL A 87 7.61 -8.51 -6.69
CA VAL A 87 6.47 -9.03 -5.89
C VAL A 87 6.56 -8.62 -4.42
N TRP A 88 7.75 -8.28 -3.94
CA TRP A 88 8.03 -7.86 -2.57
C TRP A 88 7.86 -6.37 -2.34
N ALA A 89 8.01 -5.57 -3.41
CA ALA A 89 8.10 -4.12 -3.25
C ALA A 89 6.81 -3.51 -2.69
N GLN A 90 5.62 -3.97 -3.06
CA GLN A 90 4.38 -3.45 -2.49
C GLN A 90 4.32 -3.64 -0.96
N LEU A 91 4.80 -4.78 -0.45
CA LEU A 91 4.92 -5.05 0.97
C LEU A 91 5.94 -4.13 1.64
N ILE A 92 7.08 -3.90 0.99
CA ILE A 92 8.18 -3.06 1.49
C ILE A 92 7.79 -1.58 1.51
N PHE A 93 7.05 -1.11 0.51
CA PHE A 93 6.57 0.28 0.43
C PHE A 93 5.26 0.54 1.18
N GLY A 94 4.66 -0.47 1.81
CA GLY A 94 3.42 -0.33 2.59
C GLY A 94 2.19 -0.03 1.75
N CYS A 95 2.15 -0.53 0.51
CA CYS A 95 1.03 -0.32 -0.41
C CYS A 95 0.46 -1.64 -0.97
N GLN A 96 0.70 -2.76 -0.28
CA GLN A 96 0.14 -4.05 -0.65
C GLN A 96 -1.37 -4.13 -0.39
N ALA A 97 -2.06 -4.91 -1.20
CA ALA A 97 -3.43 -5.30 -0.93
C ALA A 97 -3.46 -6.40 0.17
N PRO A 98 -4.50 -6.44 1.01
CA PRO A 98 -5.67 -5.54 1.07
C PRO A 98 -5.46 -4.28 1.93
N ASP A 99 -4.31 -4.15 2.63
CA ASP A 99 -4.06 -3.09 3.60
C ASP A 99 -4.20 -1.69 2.99
N ALA A 100 -3.71 -1.49 1.76
CA ALA A 100 -3.82 -0.22 1.05
C ALA A 100 -5.27 0.20 0.87
N GLY A 101 -6.13 -0.66 0.30
CA GLY A 101 -7.54 -0.35 0.07
C GLY A 101 -8.32 -0.16 1.37
N ASN A 102 -8.08 -0.98 2.39
CA ASN A 102 -8.71 -0.83 3.70
C ASN A 102 -8.25 0.47 4.40
N GLY A 103 -6.99 0.86 4.22
CA GLY A 103 -6.46 2.13 4.70
C GLY A 103 -7.17 3.32 4.05
N GLU A 104 -7.37 3.30 2.72
CA GLU A 104 -8.12 4.34 2.01
C GLU A 104 -9.58 4.43 2.47
N ILE A 105 -10.26 3.29 2.67
CA ILE A 105 -11.63 3.27 3.19
C ILE A 105 -11.69 3.92 4.58
N LEU A 106 -10.79 3.53 5.49
CA LEU A 106 -10.73 4.11 6.82
C LEU A 106 -10.38 5.61 6.79
N TRP A 107 -9.48 6.02 5.91
CA TRP A 107 -9.13 7.43 5.76
C TRP A 107 -10.30 8.29 5.31
N HIS A 108 -11.01 7.85 4.27
CA HIS A 108 -12.10 8.64 3.69
C HIS A 108 -13.42 8.58 4.45
N PHE A 109 -13.72 7.44 5.08
CA PHE A 109 -15.05 7.16 5.62
C PHE A 109 -15.06 6.79 7.10
N GLY A 110 -13.90 6.55 7.70
CA GLY A 110 -13.79 6.22 9.11
C GLY A 110 -14.09 7.43 10.02
N THR A 111 -14.70 7.19 11.19
CA THR A 111 -14.76 8.17 12.27
C THR A 111 -13.37 8.41 12.86
N ASP A 112 -13.20 9.50 13.62
CA ASP A 112 -11.91 9.78 14.26
C ASP A 112 -11.48 8.62 15.19
N GLU A 113 -12.43 8.03 15.94
CA GLU A 113 -12.17 6.86 16.77
C GLU A 113 -11.72 5.64 15.95
N GLN A 114 -12.35 5.39 14.79
CA GLN A 114 -11.96 4.30 13.90
C GLN A 114 -10.58 4.54 13.27
N LYS A 115 -10.27 5.80 12.93
CA LYS A 115 -8.95 6.16 12.41
C LYS A 115 -7.85 5.96 13.45
N GLU A 116 -8.08 6.40 14.70
CA GLU A 116 -7.13 6.17 15.79
C GLU A 116 -6.93 4.67 16.06
N ARG A 117 -8.02 3.93 16.13
CA ARG A 117 -8.00 2.52 16.52
C ARG A 117 -7.47 1.59 15.44
N TRP A 118 -7.76 1.88 14.16
CA TRP A 118 -7.52 0.95 13.05
C TRP A 118 -6.59 1.51 11.98
N LEU A 119 -6.81 2.77 11.52
CA LEU A 119 -6.01 3.33 10.43
C LEU A 119 -4.56 3.56 10.85
N ARG A 120 -4.33 4.21 11.99
CA ARG A 120 -2.97 4.54 12.42
C ARG A 120 -2.08 3.30 12.55
N PRO A 121 -2.48 2.25 13.30
CA PRO A 121 -1.63 1.06 13.41
C PRO A 121 -1.56 0.26 12.09
N LEU A 122 -2.61 0.30 11.24
CA LEU A 122 -2.57 -0.32 9.92
C LEU A 122 -1.53 0.36 9.02
N VAL A 123 -1.56 1.69 8.92
CA VAL A 123 -0.59 2.45 8.12
C VAL A 123 0.80 2.40 8.73
N ALA A 124 0.94 2.32 10.06
CA ALA A 124 2.24 2.09 10.70
C ALA A 124 2.85 0.71 10.36
N GLY A 125 2.03 -0.23 9.85
CA GLY A 125 2.45 -1.60 9.56
C GLY A 125 2.41 -2.53 10.78
N GLU A 126 1.78 -2.09 11.86
CA GLU A 126 1.61 -2.84 13.12
C GLU A 126 0.42 -3.80 13.08
N LEU A 127 -0.55 -3.52 12.20
CA LEU A 127 -1.70 -4.36 11.92
C LEU A 127 -1.69 -4.82 10.47
N ARG A 128 -2.36 -5.95 10.24
CA ARG A 128 -2.69 -6.48 8.92
C ARG A 128 -4.20 -6.56 8.79
N SER A 129 -4.69 -6.40 7.58
CA SER A 129 -6.11 -6.49 7.28
C SER A 129 -6.41 -7.56 6.24
N PHE A 130 -7.68 -7.88 6.07
CA PHE A 130 -8.13 -8.81 5.04
C PHE A 130 -9.54 -8.47 4.57
N PHE A 131 -9.93 -9.03 3.43
CA PHE A 131 -11.30 -9.00 2.94
C PHE A 131 -11.98 -10.33 3.28
N SER A 132 -13.12 -10.27 3.98
CA SER A 132 -14.00 -11.42 4.19
C SER A 132 -15.14 -11.37 3.17
N MET A 133 -14.81 -11.72 1.91
CA MET A 133 -15.71 -11.50 0.76
C MET A 133 -16.26 -12.80 0.16
N THR A 134 -15.71 -13.96 0.53
CA THR A 134 -16.16 -15.26 0.02
C THR A 134 -17.45 -15.70 0.71
N GLU A 135 -18.46 -16.03 -0.08
CA GLU A 135 -19.71 -16.62 0.37
C GLU A 135 -19.89 -18.01 -0.27
N PRO A 136 -20.54 -18.97 0.43
CA PRO A 136 -20.67 -20.35 -0.07
C PRO A 136 -21.45 -20.49 -1.38
N GLU A 137 -22.40 -19.57 -1.65
CA GLU A 137 -23.43 -19.73 -2.68
C GLU A 137 -23.21 -18.82 -3.90
N VAL A 138 -22.23 -17.90 -3.83
CA VAL A 138 -21.97 -16.93 -4.90
C VAL A 138 -20.47 -16.76 -5.13
N PRO A 139 -20.05 -16.50 -6.39
CA PRO A 139 -18.65 -16.23 -6.68
C PRO A 139 -18.28 -14.85 -6.12
N GLY A 140 -17.31 -14.77 -5.18
CA GLY A 140 -16.84 -13.52 -4.58
C GLY A 140 -16.12 -12.58 -5.54
N SER A 141 -15.78 -13.05 -6.74
CA SER A 141 -15.18 -12.23 -7.82
C SER A 141 -16.14 -11.22 -8.44
N ASP A 142 -17.46 -11.43 -8.30
CA ASP A 142 -18.48 -10.46 -8.68
C ASP A 142 -19.14 -9.90 -7.41
N PRO A 143 -18.74 -8.73 -6.92
CA PRO A 143 -19.25 -8.15 -5.69
C PRO A 143 -20.74 -7.77 -5.76
N THR A 144 -21.33 -7.67 -6.97
CA THR A 144 -22.75 -7.36 -7.13
C THR A 144 -23.66 -8.53 -6.74
N THR A 145 -23.10 -9.74 -6.66
CA THR A 145 -23.82 -10.96 -6.29
C THR A 145 -23.80 -11.28 -4.81
N LEU A 146 -23.04 -10.53 -4.01
CA LEU A 146 -22.91 -10.73 -2.56
C LEU A 146 -24.27 -10.61 -1.86
N ARG A 147 -24.55 -11.52 -0.92
CA ARG A 147 -25.81 -11.62 -0.18
C ARG A 147 -25.69 -11.22 1.28
N THR A 148 -24.47 -11.12 1.81
CA THR A 148 -24.21 -10.66 3.18
C THR A 148 -24.80 -9.26 3.38
N ARG A 149 -25.54 -9.08 4.47
CA ARG A 149 -26.20 -7.83 4.81
C ARG A 149 -25.72 -7.32 6.17
N ALA A 150 -25.49 -6.02 6.25
CA ALA A 150 -25.32 -5.32 7.51
C ALA A 150 -26.66 -4.67 7.89
N VAL A 151 -27.22 -5.05 9.02
CA VAL A 151 -28.49 -4.50 9.56
C VAL A 151 -28.14 -3.73 10.83
N ARG A 152 -28.70 -2.52 10.97
CA ARG A 152 -28.51 -1.72 12.18
C ARG A 152 -29.42 -2.25 13.28
N ASP A 153 -28.85 -2.56 14.44
CA ASP A 153 -29.58 -2.94 15.65
C ASP A 153 -30.30 -1.74 16.27
#